data_87c207bf801f503e8d6f1ab1ef52e242
#
_entry.id   87c207bf801f503e8d6f1ab1ef52e242
#
_cell.length_a   1.000
_cell.length_b   1.000
_cell.length_c   1.000
_cell.angle_alpha   90.00
_cell.angle_beta   90.00
_cell.angle_gamma   90.00
#
_symmetry.space_group_name_H-M   'P 1'
#
loop_
_entity.id
_entity.type
_entity.pdbx_description
1 polymer ?
#
loop_
_entity_poly.entity_id
_entity_poly.type
_entity_poly.pdbx_seq_one_letter_code
_entity_poly.pdbx_strand_id
1 'polypeptide(L)'
;MSPEKRSALGIIFLVFFFFLGLSFFINLPAIDSNFLFADQAVYYAMTQSIAYDGDLEYTKKDLIRYYHDFDAGPQGIFLKKAKNNKIFYAKSWAYSLFAAPFVRVFGYNGFFVFHSLLLLLILLMGFACLSLANPPPRSLLYLLSFLFASVAAVYFLWISPDFFNLCLVFAIVFLWIYKYKRRDKIGTGMPQGRLISFLNSAGSDYLAAFLVGVVTFSKPPNIILLGPLVVYALFQKKFLRALLVIMLFCLSLSLFFGTNYLLTSDWNYQGGERKTFYKNFPLEKDNITFDSIGWAMTSENYFERFLLPSKFIIYNIFYFFFGRFTGIVWYFFPGFLAFILFFFSKRRLCDWLTFAAICGGILIYIILMPDNYGGGGGTLANRYFLNIYPLFLFLPREEKSRRQIVLIWVMAAIFISQILVSPFRSSALPATHAKRFPFKVLPLEMTQINNFPTSTNPQAFRVHIWPQKPQPHGEFLHFLDDNFYPKLEPNGIWTRGTGTCEMILKTYYPLKEIVAHLLNNPRNKNEICVRVDGKTQKISLLSKQWGALRFPVGNGFQIEGSHLYHIKIKAAKGSIPYFEDEASLERRYLGVFFELELIPKE
;
A
#
# COMPACT_ATOMS: atom_id res chain seq x y z
N MET A 1 36.20 -12.02 15.45
CA MET A 1 34.81 -12.30 15.05
C MET A 1 34.56 -13.80 15.17
N SER A 2 33.50 -14.22 15.87
CA SER A 2 33.19 -15.66 16.04
C SER A 2 32.87 -16.32 14.68
N PRO A 3 33.06 -17.66 14.54
CA PRO A 3 32.72 -18.40 13.34
C PRO A 3 31.25 -18.20 12.95
N GLU A 4 30.32 -18.27 13.91
CA GLU A 4 28.88 -18.05 13.68
C GLU A 4 28.57 -16.66 13.11
N LYS A 5 29.27 -15.63 13.60
CA LYS A 5 29.10 -14.27 13.09
C LYS A 5 29.61 -14.12 11.66
N ARG A 6 30.71 -14.83 11.31
CA ARG A 6 31.22 -14.87 9.92
C ARG A 6 30.23 -15.55 8.99
N SER A 7 29.71 -16.71 9.42
CA SER A 7 28.69 -17.43 8.65
C SER A 7 27.42 -16.60 8.42
N ALA A 8 26.91 -15.93 9.47
CA ALA A 8 25.73 -15.08 9.35
C ALA A 8 25.96 -13.91 8.36
N LEU A 9 27.13 -13.26 8.41
CA LEU A 9 27.49 -12.22 7.43
C LEU A 9 27.63 -12.79 6.02
N GLY A 10 28.20 -13.99 5.87
CA GLY A 10 28.26 -14.69 4.58
C GLY A 10 26.88 -14.90 3.97
N ILE A 11 25.90 -15.32 4.79
CA ILE A 11 24.51 -15.47 4.34
C ILE A 11 23.89 -14.11 3.95
N ILE A 12 24.15 -13.04 4.70
CA ILE A 12 23.68 -11.69 4.34
C ILE A 12 24.21 -11.28 2.96
N PHE A 13 25.51 -11.48 2.71
CA PHE A 13 26.07 -11.17 1.39
C PHE A 13 25.54 -12.11 0.30
N LEU A 14 25.27 -13.38 0.61
CA LEU A 14 24.63 -14.30 -0.33
C LEU A 14 23.23 -13.81 -0.73
N VAL A 15 22.43 -13.39 0.25
CA VAL A 15 21.11 -12.80 -0.01
C VAL A 15 21.24 -11.53 -0.86
N PHE A 16 22.18 -10.66 -0.53
CA PHE A 16 22.45 -9.45 -1.32
C PHE A 16 22.83 -9.78 -2.76
N PHE A 17 23.77 -10.67 -3.01
CA PHE A 17 24.19 -11.04 -4.36
C PHE A 17 23.11 -11.78 -5.13
N PHE A 18 22.23 -12.53 -4.43
CA PHE A 18 21.04 -13.11 -5.05
C PHE A 18 20.09 -12.03 -5.57
N PHE A 19 19.74 -11.03 -4.74
CA PHE A 19 18.84 -9.95 -5.16
C PHE A 19 19.51 -9.02 -6.19
N LEU A 20 20.80 -8.76 -6.06
CA LEU A 20 21.57 -8.02 -7.05
C LEU A 20 21.59 -8.75 -8.40
N GLY A 21 21.85 -10.05 -8.42
CA GLY A 21 21.75 -10.87 -9.61
C GLY A 21 20.35 -10.84 -10.21
N LEU A 22 19.33 -11.05 -9.37
CA LEU A 22 17.92 -10.98 -9.78
C LEU A 22 17.57 -9.64 -10.43
N SER A 23 18.16 -8.53 -9.97
CA SER A 23 17.94 -7.19 -10.53
C SER A 23 18.27 -7.12 -12.03
N PHE A 24 19.23 -7.89 -12.52
CA PHE A 24 19.59 -7.92 -13.93
C PHE A 24 18.72 -8.84 -14.79
N PHE A 25 17.95 -9.75 -14.15
CA PHE A 25 17.04 -10.65 -14.86
C PHE A 25 15.61 -10.10 -14.96
N ILE A 26 15.30 -9.02 -14.25
CA ILE A 26 13.98 -8.39 -14.35
C ILE A 26 13.90 -7.65 -15.68
N ASN A 27 13.04 -8.15 -16.57
CA ASN A 27 12.68 -7.47 -17.80
C ASN A 27 11.41 -6.65 -17.58
N LEU A 28 11.57 -5.41 -17.16
CA LEU A 28 10.46 -4.52 -16.82
C LEU A 28 9.49 -4.27 -18.00
N PRO A 29 9.96 -4.07 -19.26
CA PRO A 29 9.08 -3.94 -20.42
C PRO A 29 8.20 -5.15 -20.71
N ALA A 30 8.67 -6.35 -20.37
CA ALA A 30 7.90 -7.59 -20.57
C ALA A 30 6.87 -7.86 -19.48
N ILE A 31 6.88 -7.10 -18.38
CA ILE A 31 5.86 -7.17 -17.35
C ILE A 31 4.62 -6.42 -17.85
N ASP A 32 3.42 -6.90 -17.46
CA ASP A 32 2.15 -6.27 -17.81
C ASP A 32 2.23 -4.74 -17.72
N SER A 33 1.76 -4.04 -18.75
CA SER A 33 1.73 -2.56 -18.84
C SER A 33 1.03 -1.89 -17.64
N ASN A 34 0.21 -2.63 -16.90
CA ASN A 34 -0.42 -2.17 -15.67
C ASN A 34 0.52 -2.20 -14.45
N PHE A 35 1.73 -2.75 -14.55
CA PHE A 35 2.68 -2.77 -13.44
C PHE A 35 3.16 -1.36 -13.10
N LEU A 36 3.49 -0.56 -14.11
CA LEU A 36 3.87 0.85 -13.95
C LEU A 36 2.63 1.76 -14.10
N PHE A 37 1.88 1.90 -13.02
CA PHE A 37 0.68 2.70 -12.98
C PHE A 37 0.77 3.77 -11.89
N ALA A 38 0.20 4.95 -12.14
CA ALA A 38 0.11 6.07 -11.20
C ALA A 38 1.47 6.44 -10.57
N ASP A 39 1.65 6.22 -9.27
CA ASP A 39 2.88 6.57 -8.56
C ASP A 39 4.14 5.99 -9.20
N GLN A 40 4.11 4.72 -9.61
CA GLN A 40 5.27 4.05 -10.19
C GLN A 40 5.65 4.67 -11.54
N ALA A 41 4.68 5.02 -12.39
CA ALA A 41 4.92 5.72 -13.66
C ALA A 41 5.59 7.08 -13.43
N VAL A 42 5.14 7.83 -12.42
CA VAL A 42 5.73 9.13 -12.04
C VAL A 42 7.18 8.96 -11.60
N TYR A 43 7.44 8.03 -10.66
CA TYR A 43 8.79 7.86 -10.12
C TYR A 43 9.75 7.29 -11.17
N TYR A 44 9.27 6.42 -12.05
CA TYR A 44 10.05 5.92 -13.18
C TYR A 44 10.49 7.08 -14.09
N ALA A 45 9.53 7.85 -14.64
CA ALA A 45 9.81 8.95 -15.56
C ALA A 45 10.66 10.06 -14.90
N MET A 46 10.34 10.46 -13.67
CA MET A 46 11.09 11.47 -12.92
C MET A 46 12.54 11.03 -12.64
N THR A 47 12.77 9.75 -12.33
CA THR A 47 14.14 9.25 -12.10
C THR A 47 14.94 9.26 -13.39
N GLN A 48 14.32 8.93 -14.51
CA GLN A 48 14.99 9.01 -15.83
C GLN A 48 15.30 10.45 -16.22
N SER A 49 14.39 11.41 -15.96
CA SER A 49 14.65 12.84 -16.19
C SER A 49 15.88 13.30 -15.40
N ILE A 50 15.96 13.00 -14.10
CA ILE A 50 17.15 13.31 -13.30
C ILE A 50 18.40 12.59 -13.84
N ALA A 51 18.29 11.33 -14.21
CA ALA A 51 19.43 10.51 -14.63
C ALA A 51 20.04 10.95 -15.98
N TYR A 52 19.21 11.33 -16.93
CA TYR A 52 19.64 11.61 -18.31
C TYR A 52 19.67 13.09 -18.67
N ASP A 53 18.75 13.89 -18.11
CA ASP A 53 18.63 15.32 -18.43
C ASP A 53 19.11 16.22 -17.28
N GLY A 54 19.22 15.69 -16.06
CA GLY A 54 19.70 16.41 -14.87
C GLY A 54 18.66 17.38 -14.28
N ASP A 55 17.38 17.20 -14.61
CA ASP A 55 16.30 18.09 -14.18
C ASP A 55 15.06 17.35 -13.68
N LEU A 56 14.02 18.08 -13.31
CA LEU A 56 12.72 17.60 -12.83
C LEU A 56 11.58 18.05 -13.73
N GLU A 57 11.88 18.70 -14.86
CA GLU A 57 10.90 19.17 -15.81
C GLU A 57 10.39 18.01 -16.67
N TYR A 58 9.07 17.91 -16.82
CA TYR A 58 8.48 16.95 -17.75
C TYR A 58 8.45 17.54 -19.16
N THR A 59 9.18 16.93 -20.07
CA THR A 59 9.36 17.38 -21.45
C THR A 59 8.93 16.29 -22.46
N LYS A 60 8.87 16.66 -23.74
CA LYS A 60 8.62 15.69 -24.84
C LYS A 60 9.69 14.58 -24.88
N LYS A 61 10.93 14.87 -24.46
CA LYS A 61 12.01 13.86 -24.39
C LYS A 61 11.68 12.74 -23.41
N ASP A 62 11.14 13.10 -22.23
CA ASP A 62 10.76 12.12 -21.21
C ASP A 62 9.64 11.20 -21.69
N LEU A 63 8.65 11.78 -22.37
CA LEU A 63 7.55 11.02 -22.94
C LEU A 63 8.04 10.06 -24.04
N ILE A 64 8.92 10.52 -24.96
CA ILE A 64 9.53 9.69 -26.01
C ILE A 64 10.34 8.55 -25.37
N ARG A 65 11.13 8.85 -24.33
CA ARG A 65 11.91 7.84 -23.60
C ARG A 65 11.03 6.79 -22.98
N TYR A 66 9.91 7.21 -22.38
CA TYR A 66 8.93 6.28 -21.80
C TYR A 66 8.30 5.36 -22.86
N TYR A 67 7.92 5.91 -24.02
CA TYR A 67 7.42 5.11 -25.15
C TYR A 67 8.49 4.19 -25.76
N HIS A 68 9.77 4.57 -25.69
CA HIS A 68 10.87 3.70 -26.12
C HIS A 68 11.04 2.50 -25.19
N ASP A 69 10.85 2.69 -23.88
CA ASP A 69 10.99 1.63 -22.89
C ASP A 69 9.72 0.75 -22.81
N PHE A 70 8.53 1.32 -23.12
CA PHE A 70 7.24 0.64 -23.02
C PHE A 70 6.37 0.99 -24.22
N ASP A 71 5.63 0.01 -24.76
CA ASP A 71 4.69 0.24 -25.88
C ASP A 71 3.45 1.05 -25.51
N ALA A 72 3.44 1.72 -24.38
CA ALA A 72 2.36 2.55 -23.86
C ALA A 72 2.91 3.75 -23.11
N GLY A 73 2.14 4.84 -23.04
CA GLY A 73 2.51 6.01 -22.25
C GLY A 73 2.28 5.83 -20.73
N PRO A 74 2.77 6.78 -19.90
CA PRO A 74 2.80 6.67 -18.44
C PRO A 74 1.41 6.81 -17.80
N GLN A 75 0.64 5.74 -17.77
CA GLN A 75 -0.75 5.71 -17.30
C GLN A 75 -0.89 6.18 -15.85
N GLY A 76 -1.78 7.14 -15.64
CA GLY A 76 -2.02 7.73 -14.32
C GLY A 76 -0.90 8.64 -13.82
N ILE A 77 -0.03 9.14 -14.70
CA ILE A 77 1.04 10.05 -14.32
C ILE A 77 0.49 11.34 -13.69
N PHE A 78 1.09 11.76 -12.58
CA PHE A 78 0.76 13.00 -11.89
C PHE A 78 1.75 14.10 -12.29
N LEU A 79 1.23 15.12 -12.93
CA LEU A 79 2.01 16.29 -13.32
C LEU A 79 1.42 17.55 -12.71
N LYS A 80 2.24 18.58 -12.54
CA LYS A 80 1.82 19.92 -12.12
C LYS A 80 2.40 20.99 -13.02
N LYS A 81 1.65 22.06 -13.24
CA LYS A 81 2.10 23.24 -13.97
C LYS A 81 2.59 24.28 -12.99
N ALA A 82 3.82 24.73 -13.16
CA ALA A 82 4.40 25.80 -12.36
C ALA A 82 4.04 27.20 -12.90
N LYS A 83 4.31 28.25 -12.12
CA LYS A 83 4.00 29.64 -12.51
C LYS A 83 4.69 30.11 -13.80
N ASN A 84 5.81 29.49 -14.17
CA ASN A 84 6.55 29.76 -15.41
C ASN A 84 6.04 28.94 -16.62
N ASN A 85 4.86 28.32 -16.52
CA ASN A 85 4.26 27.42 -17.50
C ASN A 85 5.01 26.10 -17.76
N LYS A 86 6.09 25.83 -17.04
CA LYS A 86 6.78 24.54 -17.11
C LYS A 86 5.99 23.44 -16.41
N ILE A 87 6.11 22.24 -16.91
CA ILE A 87 5.44 21.06 -16.35
C ILE A 87 6.45 20.28 -15.52
N PHE A 88 6.07 19.92 -14.29
CA PHE A 88 6.90 19.14 -13.37
C PHE A 88 6.16 17.91 -12.88
N TYR A 89 6.92 16.91 -12.40
CA TYR A 89 6.36 15.74 -11.73
C TYR A 89 5.78 16.12 -10.36
N ALA A 90 4.51 15.76 -10.12
CA ALA A 90 3.79 16.16 -8.91
C ALA A 90 3.99 15.16 -7.74
N LYS A 91 5.23 14.80 -7.47
CA LYS A 91 5.66 13.90 -6.38
C LYS A 91 6.99 14.35 -5.79
N SER A 92 7.31 13.84 -4.58
CA SER A 92 8.61 14.12 -3.96
C SER A 92 9.73 13.45 -4.76
N TRP A 93 10.78 14.19 -5.04
CA TRP A 93 11.89 13.74 -5.88
C TRP A 93 13.04 13.08 -5.09
N ALA A 94 12.96 12.98 -3.75
CA ALA A 94 14.04 12.43 -2.95
C ALA A 94 14.44 11.01 -3.38
N TYR A 95 13.47 10.09 -3.53
CA TYR A 95 13.74 8.73 -4.00
C TYR A 95 14.42 8.73 -5.37
N SER A 96 13.90 9.49 -6.31
CA SER A 96 14.40 9.60 -7.68
C SER A 96 15.83 10.13 -7.73
N LEU A 97 16.17 11.11 -6.88
CA LEU A 97 17.53 11.64 -6.77
C LEU A 97 18.55 10.56 -6.39
N PHE A 98 18.22 9.73 -5.38
CA PHE A 98 19.13 8.66 -4.93
C PHE A 98 19.16 7.46 -5.89
N ALA A 99 18.08 7.19 -6.63
CA ALA A 99 18.02 6.11 -7.62
C ALA A 99 18.69 6.49 -8.95
N ALA A 100 18.69 7.77 -9.33
CA ALA A 100 19.16 8.26 -10.63
C ALA A 100 20.59 7.82 -11.01
N PRO A 101 21.60 7.82 -10.13
CA PRO A 101 22.95 7.34 -10.48
C PRO A 101 22.96 5.88 -10.96
N PHE A 102 22.13 5.03 -10.32
CA PHE A 102 22.02 3.62 -10.67
C PHE A 102 21.27 3.45 -12.01
N VAL A 103 20.20 4.23 -12.22
CA VAL A 103 19.47 4.22 -13.49
C VAL A 103 20.35 4.75 -14.63
N ARG A 104 21.19 5.74 -14.39
CA ARG A 104 22.15 6.25 -15.38
C ARG A 104 23.11 5.16 -15.88
N VAL A 105 23.54 4.25 -14.97
CA VAL A 105 24.53 3.20 -15.28
C VAL A 105 23.86 1.91 -15.80
N PHE A 106 22.72 1.51 -15.22
CA PHE A 106 22.11 0.19 -15.43
C PHE A 106 20.73 0.26 -16.12
N GLY A 107 20.31 1.43 -16.65
CA GLY A 107 18.99 1.61 -17.24
C GLY A 107 17.87 1.33 -16.22
N TYR A 108 16.76 0.76 -16.67
CA TYR A 108 15.64 0.44 -15.77
C TYR A 108 16.00 -0.60 -14.67
N ASN A 109 17.01 -1.45 -14.88
CA ASN A 109 17.49 -2.37 -13.85
C ASN A 109 18.14 -1.64 -12.67
N GLY A 110 18.60 -0.40 -12.88
CA GLY A 110 19.18 0.45 -11.84
C GLY A 110 18.29 0.69 -10.65
N PHE A 111 16.96 0.69 -10.80
CA PHE A 111 16.03 0.75 -9.67
C PHE A 111 16.21 -0.44 -8.72
N PHE A 112 16.29 -1.65 -9.27
CA PHE A 112 16.41 -2.88 -8.48
C PHE A 112 17.81 -3.07 -7.92
N VAL A 113 18.85 -2.62 -8.65
CA VAL A 113 20.23 -2.54 -8.12
C VAL A 113 20.27 -1.62 -6.90
N PHE A 114 19.65 -0.45 -6.98
CA PHE A 114 19.53 0.46 -5.84
C PHE A 114 18.78 -0.18 -4.68
N HIS A 115 17.64 -0.83 -4.93
CA HIS A 115 16.88 -1.54 -3.90
C HIS A 115 17.68 -2.69 -3.26
N SER A 116 18.55 -3.38 -4.03
CA SER A 116 19.44 -4.41 -3.49
C SER A 116 20.44 -3.84 -2.48
N LEU A 117 20.99 -2.66 -2.75
CA LEU A 117 21.86 -1.96 -1.79
C LEU A 117 21.08 -1.51 -0.55
N LEU A 118 19.86 -1.01 -0.70
CA LEU A 118 19.01 -0.68 0.44
C LEU A 118 18.70 -1.92 1.29
N LEU A 119 18.44 -3.07 0.67
CA LEU A 119 18.24 -4.34 1.34
C LEU A 119 19.48 -4.76 2.13
N LEU A 120 20.68 -4.65 1.54
CA LEU A 120 21.93 -4.93 2.23
C LEU A 120 22.10 -4.06 3.49
N LEU A 121 21.82 -2.76 3.38
CA LEU A 121 21.88 -1.84 4.53
C LEU A 121 20.92 -2.25 5.64
N ILE A 122 19.67 -2.59 5.30
CA ILE A 122 18.67 -3.08 6.26
C ILE A 122 19.18 -4.34 6.97
N LEU A 123 19.71 -5.31 6.20
CA LEU A 123 20.21 -6.57 6.74
C LEU A 123 21.40 -6.35 7.67
N LEU A 124 22.37 -5.51 7.30
CA LEU A 124 23.53 -5.22 8.13
C LEU A 124 23.15 -4.50 9.43
N MET A 125 22.31 -3.46 9.35
CA MET A 125 21.85 -2.70 10.52
C MET A 125 20.99 -3.56 11.46
N GLY A 126 20.05 -4.32 10.89
CA GLY A 126 19.18 -5.21 11.65
C GLY A 126 19.96 -6.32 12.36
N PHE A 127 20.88 -6.96 11.64
CA PHE A 127 21.75 -7.99 12.21
C PHE A 127 22.65 -7.42 13.32
N ALA A 128 23.27 -6.26 13.11
CA ALA A 128 24.09 -5.60 14.12
C ALA A 128 23.30 -5.31 15.40
N CYS A 129 22.04 -4.83 15.27
CA CYS A 129 21.18 -4.52 16.41
C CYS A 129 20.72 -5.80 17.15
N LEU A 130 20.22 -6.79 16.41
CA LEU A 130 19.68 -8.03 16.99
C LEU A 130 20.77 -8.88 17.65
N SER A 131 21.99 -8.88 17.11
CA SER A 131 23.14 -9.63 17.64
C SER A 131 23.65 -9.08 18.97
N LEU A 132 23.15 -7.92 19.43
CA LEU A 132 23.43 -7.44 20.78
C LEU A 132 22.73 -8.28 21.86
N ALA A 133 21.57 -8.85 21.55
CA ALA A 133 20.75 -9.57 22.51
C ALA A 133 20.57 -11.07 22.18
N ASN A 134 20.95 -11.50 20.97
CA ASN A 134 20.71 -12.86 20.49
C ASN A 134 21.97 -13.48 19.89
N PRO A 135 22.12 -14.80 19.91
CA PRO A 135 23.14 -15.50 19.12
C PRO A 135 23.03 -15.14 17.63
N PRO A 136 24.18 -15.05 16.91
CA PRO A 136 24.19 -14.62 15.51
C PRO A 136 23.23 -15.40 14.58
N PRO A 137 23.13 -16.74 14.63
CA PRO A 137 22.20 -17.47 13.77
C PRO A 137 20.73 -17.11 14.03
N ARG A 138 20.37 -16.92 15.31
CA ARG A 138 19.00 -16.55 15.69
C ARG A 138 18.66 -15.10 15.28
N SER A 139 19.63 -14.20 15.43
CA SER A 139 19.51 -12.82 14.97
C SER A 139 19.23 -12.73 13.47
N LEU A 140 20.00 -13.48 12.69
CA LEU A 140 19.83 -13.54 11.23
C LEU A 140 18.48 -14.13 10.86
N LEU A 141 18.11 -15.28 11.43
CA LEU A 141 16.86 -15.96 11.11
C LEU A 141 15.63 -15.10 11.46
N TYR A 142 15.66 -14.41 12.62
CA TYR A 142 14.59 -13.50 12.99
C TYR A 142 14.49 -12.28 12.04
N LEU A 143 15.64 -11.71 11.65
CA LEU A 143 15.68 -10.59 10.70
C LEU A 143 15.11 -10.98 9.33
N LEU A 144 15.54 -12.14 8.81
CA LEU A 144 15.02 -12.67 7.55
C LEU A 144 13.52 -12.95 7.66
N SER A 145 13.06 -13.51 8.79
CA SER A 145 11.63 -13.72 9.06
C SER A 145 10.87 -12.39 9.10
N PHE A 146 11.42 -11.34 9.72
CA PHE A 146 10.80 -10.02 9.80
C PHE A 146 10.57 -9.41 8.41
N LEU A 147 11.53 -9.56 7.51
CA LEU A 147 11.43 -9.00 6.15
C LEU A 147 10.64 -9.91 5.20
N PHE A 148 11.01 -11.19 5.11
CA PHE A 148 10.51 -12.10 4.06
C PHE A 148 9.24 -12.86 4.45
N ALA A 149 8.90 -12.93 5.72
CA ALA A 149 7.61 -13.47 6.17
C ALA A 149 6.52 -12.38 6.29
N SER A 150 6.65 -11.30 5.54
CA SER A 150 5.71 -10.19 5.43
C SER A 150 5.68 -9.66 4.00
N VAL A 151 4.69 -8.83 3.68
CA VAL A 151 4.64 -8.18 2.35
C VAL A 151 5.73 -7.14 2.12
N ALA A 152 6.50 -6.77 3.14
CA ALA A 152 7.60 -5.81 3.00
C ALA A 152 8.60 -6.21 1.91
N ALA A 153 8.84 -7.53 1.73
CA ALA A 153 9.71 -8.05 0.69
C ALA A 153 9.21 -7.75 -0.73
N VAL A 154 7.90 -7.71 -0.95
CA VAL A 154 7.31 -7.44 -2.28
C VAL A 154 7.54 -5.99 -2.71
N TYR A 155 7.63 -5.07 -1.77
CA TYR A 155 7.93 -3.66 -2.06
C TYR A 155 9.33 -3.42 -2.61
N PHE A 156 10.22 -4.42 -2.56
CA PHE A 156 11.47 -4.41 -3.31
C PHE A 156 11.24 -4.24 -4.83
N LEU A 157 10.12 -4.73 -5.35
CA LEU A 157 9.77 -4.64 -6.78
C LEU A 157 9.11 -3.30 -7.16
N TRP A 158 8.67 -2.51 -6.18
CA TRP A 158 7.92 -1.27 -6.44
C TRP A 158 8.86 -0.11 -6.76
N ILE A 159 8.72 0.47 -7.95
CA ILE A 159 9.43 1.70 -8.34
C ILE A 159 8.70 2.89 -7.70
N SER A 160 8.95 3.06 -6.40
CA SER A 160 8.32 4.07 -5.55
C SER A 160 9.18 4.31 -4.30
N PRO A 161 8.96 5.40 -3.56
CA PRO A 161 9.77 5.69 -2.38
C PRO A 161 9.51 4.76 -1.19
N ASP A 162 8.62 3.77 -1.31
CA ASP A 162 8.20 2.98 -0.16
C ASP A 162 9.33 2.13 0.43
N PHE A 163 10.08 1.41 -0.42
CA PHE A 163 11.22 0.62 0.03
C PHE A 163 12.43 1.48 0.45
N PHE A 164 12.61 2.63 -0.21
CA PHE A 164 13.60 3.63 0.19
C PHE A 164 13.29 4.21 1.58
N ASN A 165 12.05 4.61 1.82
CA ASN A 165 11.62 5.12 3.11
C ASN A 165 11.72 4.05 4.20
N LEU A 166 11.37 2.78 3.90
CA LEU A 166 11.59 1.65 4.81
C LEU A 166 13.05 1.60 5.27
N CYS A 167 14.01 1.71 4.33
CA CYS A 167 15.44 1.70 4.64
C CYS A 167 15.87 2.92 5.46
N LEU A 168 15.43 4.12 5.09
CA LEU A 168 15.77 5.35 5.82
C LEU A 168 15.22 5.33 7.24
N VAL A 169 13.96 4.92 7.43
CA VAL A 169 13.37 4.80 8.76
C VAL A 169 14.12 3.76 9.59
N PHE A 170 14.50 2.65 8.96
CA PHE A 170 15.34 1.64 9.60
C PHE A 170 16.68 2.22 10.07
N ALA A 171 17.33 2.99 9.20
CA ALA A 171 18.60 3.66 9.53
C ALA A 171 18.44 4.70 10.65
N ILE A 172 17.39 5.53 10.61
CA ILE A 172 17.09 6.53 11.64
C ILE A 172 16.97 5.87 13.01
N VAL A 173 16.16 4.82 13.09
CA VAL A 173 15.93 4.12 14.37
C VAL A 173 17.18 3.39 14.83
N PHE A 174 17.93 2.76 13.91
CA PHE A 174 19.21 2.12 14.22
C PHE A 174 20.23 3.13 14.77
N LEU A 175 20.45 4.24 14.09
CA LEU A 175 21.39 5.30 14.50
C LEU A 175 21.08 5.86 15.89
N TRP A 176 19.77 5.96 16.21
CA TRP A 176 19.32 6.46 17.50
C TRP A 176 19.40 5.40 18.61
N ILE A 177 18.86 4.19 18.38
CA ILE A 177 18.63 3.18 19.44
C ILE A 177 19.88 2.31 19.71
N TYR A 178 20.72 2.04 18.70
CA TYR A 178 21.83 1.09 18.78
C TYR A 178 22.73 1.30 20.01
N LYS A 179 23.13 2.55 20.27
CA LYS A 179 24.00 2.91 21.42
C LYS A 179 23.38 2.57 22.78
N TYR A 180 22.07 2.74 22.92
CA TYR A 180 21.38 2.45 24.18
C TYR A 180 21.25 0.95 24.41
N LYS A 181 20.91 0.20 23.36
CA LYS A 181 20.89 -1.27 23.43
C LYS A 181 22.27 -1.86 23.68
N ARG A 182 23.30 -1.28 23.08
CA ARG A 182 24.70 -1.74 23.27
C ARG A 182 25.20 -1.48 24.68
N ARG A 183 24.98 -0.31 25.24
CA ARG A 183 25.37 0.03 26.61
C ARG A 183 24.80 -0.93 27.65
N ASP A 184 23.57 -1.39 27.41
CA ASP A 184 22.87 -2.31 28.29
C ASP A 184 23.52 -3.70 28.35
N LYS A 185 24.12 -4.16 27.26
CA LYS A 185 24.61 -5.55 27.11
C LYS A 185 26.13 -5.70 27.25
N ILE A 186 26.91 -4.72 26.83
CA ILE A 186 28.38 -4.86 26.68
C ILE A 186 29.14 -3.96 27.67
N GLY A 187 28.48 -2.94 28.27
CA GLY A 187 29.18 -1.93 29.08
C GLY A 187 30.02 -0.96 28.23
N THR A 188 30.78 -0.08 28.89
CA THR A 188 31.50 1.03 28.24
C THR A 188 32.98 0.74 27.92
N GLY A 189 33.53 -0.42 28.33
CA GLY A 189 34.98 -0.68 28.41
C GLY A 189 35.64 -1.39 27.22
N MET A 190 34.93 -1.78 26.15
CA MET A 190 35.57 -2.50 25.04
C MET A 190 36.19 -1.57 23.99
N PRO A 191 37.34 -1.95 23.38
CA PRO A 191 37.98 -1.19 22.31
C PRO A 191 37.01 -0.99 21.13
N GLN A 192 36.93 0.24 20.61
CA GLN A 192 35.94 0.65 19.63
C GLN A 192 36.62 1.09 18.34
N GLY A 193 36.31 0.41 17.23
CA GLY A 193 36.63 0.94 15.90
C GLY A 193 35.89 2.25 15.63
N ARG A 194 36.37 3.05 14.68
CA ARG A 194 35.82 4.39 14.33
C ARG A 194 34.31 4.40 14.14
N LEU A 195 33.75 3.41 13.43
CA LEU A 195 32.32 3.29 13.19
C LEU A 195 31.52 3.11 14.50
N ILE A 196 31.99 2.25 15.39
CA ILE A 196 31.32 2.01 16.67
C ILE A 196 31.42 3.25 17.57
N SER A 197 32.53 3.96 17.54
CA SER A 197 32.71 5.24 18.25
C SER A 197 31.68 6.27 17.74
N PHE A 198 31.53 6.41 16.43
CA PHE A 198 30.50 7.27 15.82
C PHE A 198 29.10 6.87 16.26
N LEU A 199 28.74 5.58 16.15
CA LEU A 199 27.40 5.09 16.55
C LEU A 199 27.10 5.32 18.04
N ASN A 200 28.12 5.40 18.90
CA ASN A 200 27.95 5.69 20.33
C ASN A 200 27.94 7.20 20.65
N SER A 201 28.29 8.04 19.71
CA SER A 201 28.39 9.50 19.88
C SER A 201 27.03 10.21 19.65
N ALA A 202 27.00 11.53 19.88
CA ALA A 202 25.88 12.39 19.48
C ALA A 202 25.78 12.52 17.94
N GLY A 203 26.87 12.31 17.21
CA GLY A 203 26.90 12.39 15.74
C GLY A 203 25.90 11.44 15.08
N SER A 204 25.66 10.25 15.67
CA SER A 204 24.63 9.33 15.15
C SER A 204 23.20 9.88 15.28
N ASP A 205 22.88 10.68 16.34
CA ASP A 205 21.57 11.33 16.44
C ASP A 205 21.43 12.49 15.45
N TYR A 206 22.52 13.22 15.22
CA TYR A 206 22.55 14.31 14.25
C TYR A 206 22.31 13.80 12.83
N LEU A 207 22.97 12.71 12.46
CA LEU A 207 22.70 12.04 11.18
C LEU A 207 21.27 11.50 11.12
N ALA A 208 20.77 10.89 12.19
CA ALA A 208 19.38 10.44 12.26
C ALA A 208 18.41 11.62 12.04
N ALA A 209 18.62 12.77 12.68
CA ALA A 209 17.80 13.97 12.52
C ALA A 209 17.80 14.49 11.09
N PHE A 210 18.96 14.54 10.43
CA PHE A 210 19.07 14.92 9.02
C PHE A 210 18.26 13.96 8.12
N LEU A 211 18.38 12.64 8.35
CA LEU A 211 17.61 11.63 7.61
C LEU A 211 16.11 11.73 7.88
N VAL A 212 15.68 12.15 9.09
CA VAL A 212 14.27 12.45 9.37
C VAL A 212 13.76 13.55 8.46
N GLY A 213 14.55 14.59 8.18
CA GLY A 213 14.19 15.62 7.21
C GLY A 213 14.00 15.08 5.79
N VAL A 214 14.91 14.22 5.33
CA VAL A 214 14.81 13.57 4.00
C VAL A 214 13.55 12.73 3.88
N VAL A 215 13.29 11.87 4.88
CA VAL A 215 12.11 10.97 4.83
C VAL A 215 10.81 11.72 5.06
N THR A 216 10.84 12.88 5.76
CA THR A 216 9.68 13.77 5.91
C THR A 216 9.37 14.48 4.60
N PHE A 217 10.37 14.95 3.85
CA PHE A 217 10.14 15.45 2.50
C PHE A 217 9.55 14.37 1.59
N SER A 218 10.04 13.15 1.68
CA SER A 218 9.50 12.02 0.91
C SER A 218 8.04 11.71 1.26
N LYS A 219 7.71 11.64 2.57
CA LYS A 219 6.36 11.44 3.10
C LYS A 219 6.19 12.26 4.40
N PRO A 220 5.42 13.35 4.38
CA PRO A 220 5.30 14.28 5.51
C PRO A 220 4.95 13.66 6.88
N PRO A 221 4.10 12.62 7.00
CA PRO A 221 3.81 11.98 8.29
C PRO A 221 5.03 11.42 9.02
N ASN A 222 6.16 11.20 8.34
CA ASN A 222 7.40 10.72 8.95
C ASN A 222 8.04 11.73 9.91
N ILE A 223 7.57 12.99 9.96
CA ILE A 223 7.97 13.99 10.97
C ILE A 223 7.83 13.46 12.40
N ILE A 224 6.92 12.51 12.63
CA ILE A 224 6.70 11.86 13.94
C ILE A 224 8.00 11.24 14.50
N LEU A 225 8.92 10.84 13.63
CA LEU A 225 10.21 10.24 14.01
C LEU A 225 11.16 11.23 14.68
N LEU A 226 10.93 12.54 14.52
CA LEU A 226 11.71 13.58 15.22
C LEU A 226 11.40 13.58 16.72
N GLY A 227 10.15 13.32 17.10
CA GLY A 227 9.68 13.36 18.48
C GLY A 227 10.55 12.53 19.42
N PRO A 228 10.78 11.24 19.19
CA PRO A 228 11.65 10.41 20.02
C PRO A 228 13.04 10.96 20.24
N LEU A 229 13.70 11.50 19.20
CA LEU A 229 15.05 12.04 19.28
C LEU A 229 15.11 13.27 20.20
N VAL A 230 14.19 14.21 19.99
CA VAL A 230 14.11 15.47 20.74
C VAL A 230 13.71 15.20 22.19
N VAL A 231 12.60 14.49 22.40
CA VAL A 231 12.06 14.21 23.72
C VAL A 231 13.07 13.44 24.58
N TYR A 232 13.74 12.45 24.01
CA TYR A 232 14.78 11.70 24.73
C TYR A 232 15.97 12.58 25.15
N ALA A 233 16.41 13.51 24.28
CA ALA A 233 17.48 14.44 24.60
C ALA A 233 17.07 15.42 25.74
N LEU A 234 15.81 15.90 25.71
CA LEU A 234 15.25 16.76 26.75
C LEU A 234 15.14 16.04 28.09
N PHE A 235 14.66 14.80 28.13
CA PHE A 235 14.64 13.98 29.35
C PHE A 235 16.02 13.74 29.94
N GLN A 236 17.06 13.70 29.10
CA GLN A 236 18.44 13.62 29.55
C GLN A 236 19.04 14.97 29.97
N LYS A 237 18.24 16.06 29.97
CA LYS A 237 18.69 17.44 30.23
C LYS A 237 19.80 17.94 29.26
N LYS A 238 19.84 17.38 28.03
CA LYS A 238 20.81 17.74 26.99
C LYS A 238 20.20 18.72 25.98
N PHE A 239 19.86 19.91 26.46
CA PHE A 239 19.14 20.92 25.68
C PHE A 239 19.84 21.32 24.37
N LEU A 240 21.17 21.52 24.41
CA LEU A 240 21.95 21.82 23.20
C LEU A 240 21.85 20.70 22.16
N ARG A 241 21.83 19.44 22.60
CA ARG A 241 21.68 18.29 21.70
C ARG A 241 20.28 18.28 21.06
N ALA A 242 19.23 18.57 21.83
CA ALA A 242 17.86 18.68 21.32
C ALA A 242 17.76 19.80 20.28
N LEU A 243 18.36 20.97 20.56
CA LEU A 243 18.41 22.09 19.63
C LEU A 243 19.14 21.73 18.34
N LEU A 244 20.32 21.11 18.40
CA LEU A 244 21.08 20.68 17.21
C LEU A 244 20.33 19.63 16.39
N VAL A 245 19.61 18.70 17.02
CA VAL A 245 18.72 17.74 16.35
C VAL A 245 17.63 18.46 15.56
N ILE A 246 16.96 19.44 16.17
CA ILE A 246 15.93 20.25 15.49
C ILE A 246 16.55 21.06 14.35
N MET A 247 17.68 21.70 14.57
CA MET A 247 18.36 22.49 13.54
C MET A 247 18.76 21.66 12.32
N LEU A 248 19.31 20.46 12.51
CA LEU A 248 19.72 19.58 11.40
C LEU A 248 18.50 19.01 10.65
N PHE A 249 17.42 18.72 11.37
CA PHE A 249 16.14 18.37 10.74
C PHE A 249 15.62 19.54 9.88
N CYS A 250 15.56 20.78 10.42
CA CYS A 250 15.12 21.96 9.69
C CYS A 250 16.04 22.26 8.49
N LEU A 251 17.35 22.09 8.65
CA LEU A 251 18.30 22.25 7.54
C LEU A 251 17.99 21.28 6.40
N SER A 252 17.79 20.00 6.72
CA SER A 252 17.44 18.97 5.73
C SER A 252 16.11 19.30 5.03
N LEU A 253 15.08 19.68 5.77
CA LEU A 253 13.79 20.10 5.19
C LEU A 253 13.95 21.32 4.28
N SER A 254 14.71 22.34 4.73
CA SER A 254 14.96 23.56 3.96
C SER A 254 15.71 23.26 2.66
N LEU A 255 16.66 22.32 2.67
CA LEU A 255 17.34 21.90 1.45
C LEU A 255 16.36 21.29 0.44
N PHE A 256 15.50 20.36 0.87
CA PHE A 256 14.60 19.65 -0.05
C PHE A 256 13.40 20.51 -0.47
N PHE A 257 12.67 21.10 0.47
CA PHE A 257 11.53 21.97 0.14
C PHE A 257 11.96 23.28 -0.49
N GLY A 258 13.09 23.84 -0.07
CA GLY A 258 13.67 25.04 -0.67
C GLY A 258 14.07 24.81 -2.13
N THR A 259 14.74 23.70 -2.44
CA THR A 259 15.03 23.31 -3.83
C THR A 259 13.74 23.14 -4.63
N ASN A 260 12.72 22.47 -4.06
CA ASN A 260 11.42 22.35 -4.71
C ASN A 260 10.81 23.72 -5.03
N TYR A 261 10.86 24.66 -4.09
CA TYR A 261 10.39 26.03 -4.29
C TYR A 261 11.17 26.77 -5.38
N LEU A 262 12.49 26.67 -5.38
CA LEU A 262 13.35 27.31 -6.38
C LEU A 262 13.05 26.80 -7.80
N LEU A 263 12.78 25.51 -7.95
CA LEU A 263 12.49 24.89 -9.24
C LEU A 263 11.05 25.16 -9.72
N THR A 264 10.07 25.06 -8.82
CA THR A 264 8.65 25.04 -9.20
C THR A 264 7.86 26.27 -8.74
N SER A 265 8.48 27.19 -7.98
CA SER A 265 7.84 28.34 -7.30
C SER A 265 6.70 27.92 -6.35
N ASP A 266 6.74 26.68 -5.85
CA ASP A 266 5.77 26.13 -4.93
C ASP A 266 6.47 25.26 -3.86
N TRP A 267 6.16 25.48 -2.60
CA TRP A 267 6.70 24.67 -1.49
C TRP A 267 6.18 23.24 -1.53
N ASN A 268 4.90 23.07 -1.89
CA ASN A 268 4.28 21.76 -1.95
C ASN A 268 4.49 21.11 -3.32
N TYR A 269 5.28 20.02 -3.38
CA TYR A 269 5.47 19.28 -4.64
C TYR A 269 4.16 18.67 -5.19
N GLN A 270 3.09 18.57 -4.40
CA GLN A 270 1.74 18.15 -4.82
C GLN A 270 0.76 19.32 -4.96
N GLY A 271 1.15 20.53 -4.61
CA GLY A 271 0.31 21.73 -4.67
C GLY A 271 0.23 22.33 -6.07
N GLY A 272 -0.54 23.42 -6.16
CA GLY A 272 -0.73 24.16 -7.41
C GLY A 272 -1.68 23.46 -8.38
N GLU A 273 -1.56 23.77 -9.66
CA GLU A 273 -2.36 23.18 -10.72
C GLU A 273 -1.84 21.77 -11.03
N ARG A 274 -2.46 20.78 -10.40
CA ARG A 274 -2.10 19.35 -10.50
C ARG A 274 -3.15 18.58 -11.27
N LYS A 275 -2.70 17.76 -12.24
CA LYS A 275 -3.56 16.87 -13.02
C LYS A 275 -3.02 15.44 -13.08
N THR A 276 -3.92 14.50 -13.33
CA THR A 276 -3.61 13.10 -13.64
C THR A 276 -3.94 12.83 -15.09
N PHE A 277 -3.07 12.10 -15.80
CA PHE A 277 -3.21 11.85 -17.22
C PHE A 277 -3.31 10.34 -17.50
N TYR A 278 -4.31 9.99 -18.34
CA TYR A 278 -4.57 8.64 -18.82
C TYR A 278 -4.76 8.68 -20.33
N LYS A 279 -4.29 7.67 -21.06
CA LYS A 279 -4.43 7.49 -22.52
C LYS A 279 -3.70 8.55 -23.35
N ASN A 280 -3.92 9.85 -23.09
CA ASN A 280 -3.27 10.97 -23.77
C ASN A 280 -2.41 11.75 -22.77
N PHE A 281 -1.25 12.20 -23.22
CA PHE A 281 -0.24 12.85 -22.36
C PHE A 281 0.12 14.23 -22.90
N PRO A 282 0.42 15.22 -22.04
CA PRO A 282 0.89 16.52 -22.49
C PRO A 282 2.14 16.38 -23.36
N LEU A 283 2.25 17.20 -24.40
CA LEU A 283 3.37 17.22 -25.36
C LEU A 283 3.48 16.01 -26.30
N GLU A 284 2.49 15.11 -26.30
CA GLU A 284 2.42 13.98 -27.23
C GLU A 284 2.27 14.46 -28.67
N LYS A 285 1.39 15.46 -28.87
CA LYS A 285 1.21 16.20 -30.12
C LYS A 285 1.15 17.70 -29.83
N ASP A 286 1.36 18.54 -30.82
CA ASP A 286 1.42 20.00 -30.64
C ASP A 286 0.11 20.61 -30.10
N ASN A 287 -1.02 19.99 -30.39
CA ASN A 287 -2.35 20.39 -29.91
C ASN A 287 -2.73 19.75 -28.56
N ILE A 288 -1.90 18.85 -28.00
CA ILE A 288 -2.15 18.18 -26.73
C ILE A 288 -1.32 18.85 -25.65
N THR A 289 -1.92 19.79 -24.95
CA THR A 289 -1.27 20.57 -23.90
C THR A 289 -1.69 20.10 -22.51
N PHE A 290 -0.97 20.52 -21.46
CA PHE A 290 -1.37 20.29 -20.09
C PHE A 290 -2.78 20.79 -19.78
N ASP A 291 -3.19 21.92 -20.40
CA ASP A 291 -4.48 22.56 -20.12
C ASP A 291 -5.64 21.88 -20.86
N SER A 292 -5.39 21.34 -22.06
CA SER A 292 -6.42 20.73 -22.91
C SER A 292 -6.90 19.35 -22.47
N ILE A 293 -6.11 18.65 -21.64
CA ILE A 293 -6.40 17.28 -21.21
C ILE A 293 -6.11 17.07 -19.71
N GLY A 294 -6.41 15.88 -19.24
CA GLY A 294 -6.12 15.47 -17.86
C GLY A 294 -7.24 15.77 -16.88
N TRP A 295 -7.18 15.11 -15.75
CA TRP A 295 -8.17 15.21 -14.69
C TRP A 295 -7.60 16.05 -13.56
N ALA A 296 -8.19 17.21 -13.29
CA ALA A 296 -7.78 18.08 -12.20
C ALA A 296 -7.92 17.35 -10.86
N MET A 297 -6.89 17.46 -10.04
CA MET A 297 -6.94 17.00 -8.67
C MET A 297 -7.18 18.21 -7.76
N THR A 298 -8.36 18.26 -7.15
CA THR A 298 -8.67 19.26 -6.14
C THR A 298 -7.75 19.08 -4.94
N SER A 299 -7.23 20.18 -4.41
CA SER A 299 -6.52 20.18 -3.13
C SER A 299 -7.52 19.83 -2.03
N GLU A 300 -7.39 18.65 -1.46
CA GLU A 300 -8.24 18.25 -0.35
C GLU A 300 -7.89 19.06 0.90
N ASN A 301 -8.92 19.56 1.55
CA ASN A 301 -8.78 20.32 2.78
C ASN A 301 -8.58 19.34 3.94
N TYR A 302 -7.33 18.93 4.20
CA TYR A 302 -6.99 17.94 5.24
C TYR A 302 -7.49 18.33 6.64
N PHE A 303 -7.67 19.62 6.91
CA PHE A 303 -8.15 20.09 8.23
C PHE A 303 -9.64 19.79 8.47
N GLU A 304 -10.47 19.73 7.44
CA GLU A 304 -11.88 19.33 7.57
C GLU A 304 -12.04 17.88 8.00
N ARG A 305 -11.05 17.04 7.74
CA ARG A 305 -11.05 15.62 8.09
C ARG A 305 -10.87 15.36 9.59
N PHE A 306 -10.32 16.31 10.35
CA PHE A 306 -10.29 16.23 11.82
C PHE A 306 -11.67 16.24 12.46
N LEU A 307 -12.70 16.66 11.73
CA LEU A 307 -14.10 16.72 12.19
C LEU A 307 -14.88 15.41 11.96
N LEU A 308 -14.20 14.36 11.51
CA LEU A 308 -14.85 13.06 11.27
C LEU A 308 -15.43 12.47 12.55
N PRO A 309 -16.62 11.84 12.47
CA PRO A 309 -17.22 11.18 13.60
C PRO A 309 -16.30 10.12 14.22
N SER A 310 -16.19 10.10 15.54
CA SER A 310 -15.32 9.16 16.29
C SER A 310 -15.54 7.68 15.92
N LYS A 311 -16.76 7.31 15.48
CA LYS A 311 -17.07 5.97 15.01
C LYS A 311 -16.17 5.51 13.86
N PHE A 312 -15.79 6.40 12.91
CA PHE A 312 -14.91 6.04 11.80
C PHE A 312 -13.49 5.74 12.26
N ILE A 313 -13.00 6.48 13.24
CA ILE A 313 -11.68 6.23 13.84
C ILE A 313 -11.65 4.83 14.45
N ILE A 314 -12.70 4.44 15.19
CA ILE A 314 -12.81 3.11 15.81
C ILE A 314 -12.84 2.01 14.72
N TYR A 315 -13.67 2.17 13.69
CA TYR A 315 -13.69 1.22 12.55
C TYR A 315 -12.34 1.14 11.87
N ASN A 316 -11.67 2.27 11.61
CA ASN A 316 -10.38 2.29 10.95
C ASN A 316 -9.28 1.64 11.81
N ILE A 317 -9.29 1.84 13.14
CA ILE A 317 -8.37 1.11 14.03
C ILE A 317 -8.63 -0.40 13.93
N PHE A 318 -9.87 -0.84 13.97
CA PHE A 318 -10.21 -2.26 13.84
C PHE A 318 -9.75 -2.82 12.48
N TYR A 319 -10.08 -2.15 11.38
CA TYR A 319 -9.68 -2.56 10.03
C TYR A 319 -8.17 -2.49 9.81
N PHE A 320 -7.49 -1.52 10.42
CA PHE A 320 -6.04 -1.41 10.38
C PHE A 320 -5.37 -2.68 10.91
N PHE A 321 -5.91 -3.28 11.96
CA PHE A 321 -5.39 -4.55 12.50
C PHE A 321 -5.91 -5.77 11.73
N PHE A 322 -7.19 -5.83 11.41
CA PHE A 322 -7.87 -7.06 11.00
C PHE A 322 -8.53 -7.01 9.62
N GLY A 323 -8.40 -5.93 8.90
CA GLY A 323 -9.01 -5.76 7.59
C GLY A 323 -8.51 -6.74 6.54
N ARG A 324 -9.37 -7.01 5.55
CA ARG A 324 -9.11 -7.94 4.43
C ARG A 324 -7.97 -7.47 3.53
N PHE A 325 -7.92 -6.15 3.25
CA PHE A 325 -6.98 -5.55 2.30
C PHE A 325 -5.80 -4.86 3.00
N THR A 326 -5.96 -4.39 4.24
CA THR A 326 -4.96 -3.54 4.91
C THR A 326 -4.51 -4.06 6.28
N GLY A 327 -5.11 -5.15 6.79
CA GLY A 327 -4.90 -5.63 8.15
C GLY A 327 -3.47 -6.07 8.44
N ILE A 328 -2.79 -5.38 9.35
CA ILE A 328 -1.38 -5.65 9.67
C ILE A 328 -1.14 -7.03 10.26
N VAL A 329 -2.13 -7.63 10.91
CA VAL A 329 -2.04 -8.99 11.46
C VAL A 329 -1.75 -10.02 10.35
N TRP A 330 -2.31 -9.82 9.18
CA TRP A 330 -2.22 -10.78 8.07
C TRP A 330 -1.01 -10.49 7.18
N TYR A 331 -0.75 -9.23 6.92
CA TYR A 331 0.29 -8.81 5.97
C TYR A 331 1.65 -8.51 6.60
N PHE A 332 1.67 -8.13 7.90
CA PHE A 332 2.87 -7.73 8.64
C PHE A 332 2.95 -8.42 10.01
N PHE A 333 2.61 -9.70 10.05
CA PHE A 333 2.54 -10.46 11.30
C PHE A 333 3.77 -10.34 12.20
N PRO A 334 5.02 -10.31 11.70
CA PRO A 334 6.20 -10.13 12.56
C PRO A 334 6.17 -8.83 13.35
N GLY A 335 5.67 -7.73 12.75
CA GLY A 335 5.47 -6.45 13.44
C GLY A 335 4.37 -6.52 14.49
N PHE A 336 3.24 -7.13 14.14
CA PHE A 336 2.14 -7.34 15.11
C PHE A 336 2.60 -8.19 16.30
N LEU A 337 3.35 -9.26 16.07
CA LEU A 337 3.92 -10.07 17.15
C LEU A 337 4.88 -9.24 18.01
N ALA A 338 5.73 -8.41 17.40
CA ALA A 338 6.63 -7.52 18.15
C ALA A 338 5.85 -6.50 18.99
N PHE A 339 4.73 -5.99 18.48
CA PHE A 339 3.81 -5.11 19.21
C PHE A 339 3.23 -5.80 20.46
N ILE A 340 2.75 -7.03 20.32
CA ILE A 340 2.23 -7.81 21.46
C ILE A 340 3.36 -8.09 22.48
N LEU A 341 4.51 -8.53 22.02
CA LEU A 341 5.66 -8.84 22.89
C LEU A 341 6.18 -7.61 23.64
N PHE A 342 5.99 -6.42 23.10
CA PHE A 342 6.35 -5.19 23.78
C PHE A 342 5.68 -5.07 25.16
N PHE A 343 4.43 -5.48 25.31
CA PHE A 343 3.70 -5.39 26.59
C PHE A 343 4.20 -6.39 27.64
N PHE A 344 4.90 -7.43 27.23
CA PHE A 344 5.46 -8.47 28.13
C PHE A 344 6.96 -8.33 28.34
N SER A 345 7.63 -7.35 27.73
CA SER A 345 9.07 -7.15 27.84
C SER A 345 9.45 -6.03 28.83
N LYS A 346 10.69 -6.06 29.36
CA LYS A 346 11.24 -4.93 30.10
C LYS A 346 11.41 -3.73 29.16
N ARG A 347 10.95 -2.54 29.58
CA ARG A 347 10.88 -1.33 28.77
C ARG A 347 11.66 -0.20 29.39
N ARG A 348 12.35 0.57 28.57
CA ARG A 348 13.00 1.84 28.92
C ARG A 348 12.32 2.99 28.22
N LEU A 349 12.70 4.21 28.58
CA LEU A 349 12.13 5.42 27.97
C LEU A 349 12.25 5.40 26.43
N CYS A 350 13.39 4.98 25.88
CA CYS A 350 13.54 4.90 24.41
C CYS A 350 12.58 3.91 23.75
N ASP A 351 12.20 2.81 24.42
CA ASP A 351 11.24 1.84 23.90
C ASP A 351 9.82 2.42 23.92
N TRP A 352 9.46 3.15 24.99
CA TRP A 352 8.19 3.86 25.08
C TRP A 352 8.09 4.98 24.04
N LEU A 353 9.15 5.73 23.78
CA LEU A 353 9.17 6.77 22.77
C LEU A 353 9.06 6.18 21.34
N THR A 354 9.70 5.03 21.10
CA THR A 354 9.54 4.28 19.84
C THR A 354 8.08 3.81 19.67
N PHE A 355 7.50 3.27 20.74
CA PHE A 355 6.11 2.84 20.75
C PHE A 355 5.14 4.03 20.51
N ALA A 356 5.39 5.17 21.15
CA ALA A 356 4.62 6.39 20.93
C ALA A 356 4.72 6.88 19.48
N ALA A 357 5.90 6.79 18.85
CA ALA A 357 6.07 7.12 17.43
C ALA A 357 5.30 6.16 16.51
N ILE A 358 5.25 4.87 16.86
CA ILE A 358 4.42 3.89 16.13
C ILE A 358 2.95 4.27 16.23
N CYS A 359 2.43 4.45 17.44
CA CYS A 359 1.03 4.79 17.66
C CYS A 359 0.66 6.12 17.00
N GLY A 360 1.51 7.15 17.16
CA GLY A 360 1.31 8.45 16.52
C GLY A 360 1.31 8.37 15.00
N GLY A 361 2.25 7.61 14.42
CA GLY A 361 2.31 7.40 12.97
C GLY A 361 1.09 6.68 12.41
N ILE A 362 0.57 5.67 13.13
CA ILE A 362 -0.68 4.98 12.75
C ILE A 362 -1.86 5.95 12.82
N LEU A 363 -1.99 6.68 13.93
CA LEU A 363 -3.10 7.62 14.14
C LEU A 363 -3.10 8.77 13.12
N ILE A 364 -1.93 9.30 12.75
CA ILE A 364 -1.83 10.34 11.72
C ILE A 364 -2.50 9.87 10.42
N TYR A 365 -2.22 8.66 9.94
CA TYR A 365 -2.84 8.15 8.71
C TYR A 365 -4.33 7.88 8.89
N ILE A 366 -4.76 7.31 10.01
CA ILE A 366 -6.17 7.02 10.29
C ILE A 366 -7.01 8.31 10.37
N ILE A 367 -6.44 9.39 10.91
CA ILE A 367 -7.15 10.66 11.09
C ILE A 367 -7.10 11.51 9.82
N LEU A 368 -5.92 11.68 9.21
CA LEU A 368 -5.75 12.55 8.06
C LEU A 368 -6.24 11.94 6.73
N MET A 369 -6.25 10.62 6.63
CA MET A 369 -6.64 9.88 5.42
C MET A 369 -7.57 8.71 5.75
N PRO A 370 -8.73 8.97 6.37
CA PRO A 370 -9.60 7.93 6.92
C PRO A 370 -10.20 7.00 5.85
N ASP A 371 -10.41 7.51 4.66
CA ASP A 371 -10.87 6.78 3.48
C ASP A 371 -9.73 6.16 2.66
N ASN A 372 -8.46 6.44 3.03
CA ASN A 372 -7.27 6.04 2.27
C ASN A 372 -6.04 5.76 3.16
N TYR A 373 -6.21 5.36 4.43
CA TYR A 373 -5.07 5.08 5.33
C TYR A 373 -4.20 3.89 4.88
N GLY A 374 -4.67 3.09 3.92
CA GLY A 374 -3.92 1.97 3.33
C GLY A 374 -2.96 2.37 2.21
N GLY A 375 -3.10 3.56 1.62
CA GLY A 375 -2.20 4.08 0.58
C GLY A 375 -2.72 4.02 -0.85
N GLY A 376 -4.02 3.79 -1.06
CA GLY A 376 -4.69 3.85 -2.37
C GLY A 376 -5.16 2.52 -2.92
N GLY A 377 -6.04 2.59 -3.92
CA GLY A 377 -6.76 1.44 -4.47
C GLY A 377 -5.94 0.41 -5.25
N GLY A 378 -4.72 0.73 -5.64
CA GLY A 378 -3.81 -0.18 -6.35
C GLY A 378 -2.69 -0.71 -5.47
N THR A 379 -2.76 -0.55 -4.14
CA THR A 379 -1.65 -0.92 -3.25
C THR A 379 -1.82 -2.30 -2.65
N LEU A 380 -0.69 -2.97 -2.43
CA LEU A 380 -0.64 -4.25 -1.74
C LEU A 380 -0.60 -4.01 -0.23
N ALA A 381 -1.61 -4.48 0.48
CA ALA A 381 -1.75 -4.30 1.92
C ALA A 381 -1.75 -2.81 2.34
N ASN A 382 -1.32 -2.52 3.56
CA ASN A 382 -1.18 -1.14 4.03
C ASN A 382 0.21 -0.58 3.67
N ARG A 383 0.29 0.11 2.54
CA ARG A 383 1.51 0.74 2.04
C ARG A 383 2.06 1.83 2.98
N TYR A 384 1.18 2.58 3.61
CA TYR A 384 1.61 3.64 4.52
C TYR A 384 2.19 3.08 5.83
N PHE A 385 1.68 1.95 6.29
CA PHE A 385 2.25 1.26 7.44
C PHE A 385 3.69 0.79 7.20
N LEU A 386 4.07 0.51 5.96
CA LEU A 386 5.43 0.10 5.62
C LEU A 386 6.50 1.09 6.11
N ASN A 387 6.18 2.39 6.16
CA ASN A 387 7.11 3.42 6.68
C ASN A 387 7.34 3.30 8.20
N ILE A 388 6.38 2.76 8.93
CA ILE A 388 6.45 2.61 10.39
C ILE A 388 6.93 1.21 10.77
N TYR A 389 6.79 0.25 9.87
CA TYR A 389 7.11 -1.15 10.10
C TYR A 389 8.51 -1.39 10.68
N PRO A 390 9.59 -0.70 10.25
CA PRO A 390 10.92 -0.88 10.81
C PRO A 390 11.00 -0.68 12.33
N LEU A 391 10.20 0.22 12.91
CA LEU A 391 10.25 0.51 14.34
C LEU A 391 9.94 -0.72 15.19
N PHE A 392 9.11 -1.62 14.69
CA PHE A 392 8.69 -2.83 15.41
C PHE A 392 9.84 -3.81 15.64
N LEU A 393 10.85 -3.84 14.76
CA LEU A 393 12.03 -4.67 14.97
C LEU A 393 12.81 -4.26 16.23
N PHE A 394 12.76 -2.98 16.56
CA PHE A 394 13.50 -2.38 17.67
C PHE A 394 12.74 -2.36 19.01
N LEU A 395 11.43 -2.67 19.01
CA LEU A 395 10.63 -2.66 20.24
C LEU A 395 11.06 -3.71 21.28
N PRO A 396 11.08 -5.02 20.96
CA PRO A 396 11.40 -6.02 21.96
C PRO A 396 12.90 -6.08 22.25
N ARG A 397 13.25 -6.09 23.54
CA ARG A 397 14.65 -6.21 24.04
C ARG A 397 15.05 -7.63 24.39
N GLU A 398 14.08 -8.51 24.54
CA GLU A 398 14.32 -9.89 24.97
C GLU A 398 14.86 -10.75 23.83
N GLU A 399 15.47 -11.89 24.21
CA GLU A 399 15.93 -12.86 23.24
C GLU A 399 14.76 -13.41 22.41
N LYS A 400 14.99 -13.51 21.11
CA LYS A 400 14.01 -14.06 20.19
C LYS A 400 13.95 -15.58 20.35
N SER A 401 12.77 -16.12 20.63
CA SER A 401 12.59 -17.56 20.79
C SER A 401 12.43 -18.24 19.43
N ARG A 402 12.80 -19.53 19.35
CA ARG A 402 12.53 -20.37 18.17
C ARG A 402 11.02 -20.47 17.89
N ARG A 403 10.20 -20.54 18.96
CA ARG A 403 8.71 -20.61 18.83
C ARG A 403 8.14 -19.38 18.13
N GLN A 404 8.65 -18.18 18.43
CA GLN A 404 8.25 -16.94 17.76
C GLN A 404 8.54 -16.98 16.26
N ILE A 405 9.73 -17.46 15.88
CA ILE A 405 10.14 -17.57 14.48
C ILE A 405 9.26 -18.59 13.75
N VAL A 406 9.01 -19.75 14.36
CA VAL A 406 8.09 -20.76 13.78
C VAL A 406 6.69 -20.20 13.59
N LEU A 407 6.15 -19.50 14.60
CA LEU A 407 4.84 -18.87 14.49
C LEU A 407 4.76 -17.85 13.34
N ILE A 408 5.80 -17.03 13.17
CA ILE A 408 5.91 -16.08 12.05
C ILE A 408 5.83 -16.81 10.70
N TRP A 409 6.58 -17.90 10.53
CA TRP A 409 6.57 -18.65 9.27
C TRP A 409 5.27 -19.44 9.04
N VAL A 410 4.61 -19.92 10.08
CA VAL A 410 3.27 -20.53 9.96
C VAL A 410 2.26 -19.50 9.45
N MET A 411 2.24 -18.30 10.03
CA MET A 411 1.37 -17.21 9.56
C MET A 411 1.73 -16.76 8.13
N ALA A 412 3.01 -16.71 7.81
CA ALA A 412 3.44 -16.39 6.45
C ALA A 412 3.02 -17.48 5.45
N ALA A 413 3.11 -18.75 5.81
CA ALA A 413 2.64 -19.86 4.96
C ALA A 413 1.13 -19.76 4.68
N ILE A 414 0.33 -19.32 5.64
CA ILE A 414 -1.12 -19.17 5.48
C ILE A 414 -1.47 -17.93 4.63
N PHE A 415 -0.87 -16.78 4.92
CA PHE A 415 -1.29 -15.50 4.34
C PHE A 415 -0.34 -14.97 3.26
N ILE A 416 0.99 -15.05 3.47
CA ILE A 416 1.96 -14.38 2.60
C ILE A 416 2.42 -15.25 1.43
N SER A 417 2.41 -16.58 1.56
CA SER A 417 2.91 -17.50 0.52
C SER A 417 2.26 -17.26 -0.85
N GLN A 418 0.95 -17.11 -0.91
CA GLN A 418 0.22 -16.89 -2.18
C GLN A 418 0.56 -15.53 -2.83
N ILE A 419 1.07 -14.57 -2.05
CA ILE A 419 1.56 -13.28 -2.54
C ILE A 419 2.99 -13.42 -3.08
N LEU A 420 3.85 -14.14 -2.34
CA LEU A 420 5.28 -14.33 -2.69
C LEU A 420 5.50 -15.29 -3.86
N VAL A 421 4.59 -16.23 -4.10
CA VAL A 421 4.67 -17.15 -5.26
C VAL A 421 4.56 -16.38 -6.59
N SER A 422 3.82 -15.28 -6.63
CA SER A 422 3.68 -14.45 -7.83
C SER A 422 3.75 -12.96 -7.47
N PRO A 423 4.93 -12.45 -7.06
CA PRO A 423 5.04 -11.13 -6.45
C PRO A 423 4.75 -10.00 -7.45
N PHE A 424 5.12 -10.13 -8.73
CA PHE A 424 4.78 -9.15 -9.77
C PHE A 424 3.27 -9.06 -9.99
N ARG A 425 2.59 -10.20 -10.15
CA ARG A 425 1.13 -10.22 -10.29
C ARG A 425 0.43 -9.67 -9.06
N SER A 426 0.89 -10.02 -7.88
CA SER A 426 0.34 -9.51 -6.61
C SER A 426 0.56 -8.01 -6.45
N SER A 427 1.64 -7.46 -7.01
CA SER A 427 1.92 -6.03 -7.05
C SER A 427 1.04 -5.30 -8.05
N ALA A 428 0.86 -5.85 -9.26
CA ALA A 428 0.03 -5.24 -10.31
C ALA A 428 -1.47 -5.35 -10.00
N LEU A 429 -1.90 -6.45 -9.39
CA LEU A 429 -3.30 -6.79 -9.09
C LEU A 429 -3.47 -7.22 -7.63
N PRO A 430 -3.34 -6.31 -6.67
CA PRO A 430 -3.31 -6.63 -5.24
C PRO A 430 -4.57 -7.35 -4.71
N ALA A 431 -5.72 -7.18 -5.38
CA ALA A 431 -6.96 -7.88 -5.00
C ALA A 431 -6.96 -9.37 -5.31
N THR A 432 -6.01 -9.88 -6.09
CA THR A 432 -6.04 -11.27 -6.57
C THR A 432 -6.08 -12.29 -5.43
N HIS A 433 -5.29 -12.07 -4.35
CA HIS A 433 -5.25 -12.93 -3.19
C HIS A 433 -6.45 -12.69 -2.24
N ALA A 434 -6.97 -11.46 -2.17
CA ALA A 434 -8.04 -11.08 -1.25
C ALA A 434 -9.39 -11.78 -1.53
N LYS A 435 -9.58 -12.32 -2.76
CA LYS A 435 -10.76 -13.10 -3.17
C LYS A 435 -10.75 -14.54 -2.70
N ARG A 436 -9.60 -15.04 -2.25
CA ARG A 436 -9.37 -16.44 -1.89
C ARG A 436 -9.30 -16.60 -0.38
N PHE A 437 -9.58 -17.83 0.09
CA PHE A 437 -9.28 -18.20 1.47
C PHE A 437 -7.76 -18.09 1.72
N PRO A 438 -7.31 -17.56 2.87
CA PRO A 438 -8.12 -17.15 4.03
C PRO A 438 -8.66 -15.70 3.96
N PHE A 439 -8.16 -14.84 3.07
CA PHE A 439 -8.49 -13.41 3.07
C PHE A 439 -9.98 -13.12 2.88
N LYS A 440 -10.68 -13.87 2.02
CA LYS A 440 -12.11 -13.61 1.72
C LYS A 440 -13.04 -13.67 2.92
N VAL A 441 -12.63 -14.31 4.04
CA VAL A 441 -13.44 -14.38 5.25
C VAL A 441 -13.12 -13.29 6.26
N LEU A 442 -12.13 -12.47 5.98
CA LEU A 442 -11.71 -11.36 6.84
C LEU A 442 -12.67 -10.15 6.71
N PRO A 443 -12.72 -9.29 7.74
CA PRO A 443 -13.54 -8.09 7.73
C PRO A 443 -13.23 -7.19 6.53
N LEU A 444 -14.28 -6.67 5.89
CA LEU A 444 -14.17 -5.75 4.78
C LEU A 444 -14.10 -4.30 5.28
N GLU A 445 -13.14 -3.54 4.81
CA GLU A 445 -12.90 -2.15 5.21
C GLU A 445 -13.90 -1.20 4.54
N MET A 446 -15.12 -1.13 5.06
CA MET A 446 -16.21 -0.31 4.51
C MET A 446 -15.86 1.17 4.41
N THR A 447 -14.98 1.67 5.28
CA THR A 447 -14.49 3.06 5.26
C THR A 447 -13.60 3.38 4.06
N GLN A 448 -13.03 2.37 3.39
CA GLN A 448 -12.12 2.55 2.25
C GLN A 448 -12.74 2.14 0.92
N ILE A 449 -14.04 2.06 0.81
CA ILE A 449 -14.74 1.54 -0.37
C ILE A 449 -14.29 2.17 -1.70
N ASN A 450 -13.88 3.43 -1.68
CA ASN A 450 -13.43 4.14 -2.87
C ASN A 450 -11.96 3.89 -3.24
N ASN A 451 -11.17 3.31 -2.31
CA ASN A 451 -9.71 3.26 -2.37
C ASN A 451 -9.12 1.86 -2.24
N PHE A 452 -9.90 0.80 -2.35
CA PHE A 452 -9.34 -0.55 -2.40
C PHE A 452 -9.71 -1.28 -3.70
N PRO A 453 -8.88 -2.20 -4.18
CA PRO A 453 -9.18 -2.99 -5.37
C PRO A 453 -10.23 -4.04 -5.04
N THR A 454 -11.37 -4.01 -5.74
CA THR A 454 -12.49 -4.93 -5.53
C THR A 454 -12.53 -6.07 -6.54
N SER A 455 -11.90 -5.89 -7.71
CA SER A 455 -11.87 -6.91 -8.76
C SER A 455 -10.46 -7.05 -9.34
N THR A 456 -10.14 -8.24 -9.87
CA THR A 456 -8.94 -8.47 -10.69
C THR A 456 -9.12 -7.99 -12.14
N ASN A 457 -10.36 -7.68 -12.54
CA ASN A 457 -10.64 -7.09 -13.83
C ASN A 457 -10.76 -5.57 -13.69
N PRO A 458 -9.79 -4.77 -14.17
CA PRO A 458 -9.84 -3.31 -14.08
C PRO A 458 -11.07 -2.70 -14.76
N GLN A 459 -11.62 -3.36 -15.80
CA GLN A 459 -12.82 -2.89 -16.51
C GLN A 459 -14.11 -3.14 -15.73
N ALA A 460 -14.10 -4.11 -14.80
CA ALA A 460 -15.22 -4.47 -13.95
C ALA A 460 -15.05 -4.02 -12.49
N PHE A 461 -14.13 -3.13 -12.23
CA PHE A 461 -13.84 -2.62 -10.89
C PHE A 461 -15.07 -1.94 -10.25
N ARG A 462 -15.79 -1.15 -11.05
CA ARG A 462 -17.06 -0.53 -10.69
C ARG A 462 -18.03 -0.68 -11.85
N VAL A 463 -19.21 -1.17 -11.56
CA VAL A 463 -20.30 -1.22 -12.53
C VAL A 463 -21.33 -0.20 -12.13
N HIS A 464 -21.62 0.73 -13.01
CA HIS A 464 -22.73 1.67 -12.88
C HIS A 464 -24.03 0.97 -13.26
N ILE A 465 -24.95 0.81 -12.33
CA ILE A 465 -26.15 -0.01 -12.55
C ILE A 465 -27.14 0.70 -13.48
N TRP A 466 -27.20 2.03 -13.40
CA TRP A 466 -28.08 2.85 -14.25
C TRP A 466 -27.24 3.84 -15.06
N PRO A 467 -26.72 3.42 -16.22
CA PRO A 467 -25.84 4.28 -17.04
C PRO A 467 -26.51 5.55 -17.57
N GLN A 468 -27.86 5.62 -17.52
CA GLN A 468 -28.64 6.77 -18.00
C GLN A 468 -28.73 7.91 -16.97
N LYS A 469 -28.41 7.67 -15.68
CA LYS A 469 -28.39 8.73 -14.68
C LYS A 469 -27.08 9.52 -14.74
N PRO A 470 -27.13 10.86 -14.70
CA PRO A 470 -25.93 11.67 -14.81
C PRO A 470 -25.03 11.49 -13.59
N GLN A 471 -23.73 11.42 -13.84
CA GLN A 471 -22.69 11.50 -12.81
C GLN A 471 -22.75 12.89 -12.14
N PRO A 472 -22.40 13.03 -10.84
CA PRO A 472 -21.73 12.05 -9.95
C PRO A 472 -22.67 11.20 -9.09
N HIS A 473 -23.98 11.32 -9.23
CA HIS A 473 -24.99 10.74 -8.33
C HIS A 473 -25.56 9.40 -8.83
N GLY A 474 -24.71 8.54 -9.38
CA GLY A 474 -25.11 7.22 -9.81
C GLY A 474 -24.99 6.16 -8.72
N GLU A 475 -25.64 5.03 -8.94
CA GLU A 475 -25.52 3.83 -8.14
C GLU A 475 -24.40 2.95 -8.69
N PHE A 476 -23.55 2.41 -7.82
CA PHE A 476 -22.38 1.61 -8.20
C PHE A 476 -22.37 0.25 -7.48
N LEU A 477 -22.02 -0.79 -8.22
CA LEU A 477 -21.64 -2.09 -7.65
C LEU A 477 -20.11 -2.22 -7.62
N HIS A 478 -19.59 -2.51 -6.45
CA HIS A 478 -18.18 -2.85 -6.24
C HIS A 478 -18.09 -4.35 -5.99
N PHE A 479 -17.60 -5.10 -6.96
CA PHE A 479 -17.45 -6.55 -6.84
C PHE A 479 -16.22 -6.91 -6.04
N LEU A 480 -16.38 -7.86 -5.11
CA LEU A 480 -15.31 -8.31 -4.20
C LEU A 480 -14.69 -9.64 -4.63
N ASP A 481 -15.21 -10.26 -5.68
CA ASP A 481 -14.72 -11.51 -6.26
C ASP A 481 -14.86 -11.53 -7.79
N ASP A 482 -14.58 -12.67 -8.41
CA ASP A 482 -14.71 -12.91 -9.86
C ASP A 482 -15.90 -13.82 -10.20
N ASN A 483 -16.86 -13.99 -9.28
CA ASN A 483 -18.01 -14.86 -9.47
C ASN A 483 -19.17 -14.16 -10.21
N PHE A 484 -18.83 -13.29 -11.17
CA PHE A 484 -19.77 -12.57 -12.00
C PHE A 484 -19.20 -12.38 -13.42
N TYR A 485 -20.06 -12.02 -14.37
CA TYR A 485 -19.67 -11.59 -15.70
C TYR A 485 -19.87 -10.08 -15.83
N PRO A 486 -18.80 -9.34 -16.21
CA PRO A 486 -18.76 -7.87 -16.06
C PRO A 486 -19.66 -7.10 -17.04
N LYS A 487 -20.27 -7.77 -18.02
CA LYS A 487 -21.14 -7.12 -19.00
C LYS A 487 -22.57 -7.06 -18.49
N LEU A 488 -23.17 -5.87 -18.48
CA LEU A 488 -24.58 -5.66 -18.23
C LEU A 488 -25.40 -6.17 -19.42
N GLU A 489 -26.45 -6.97 -19.16
CA GLU A 489 -27.26 -7.62 -20.18
C GLU A 489 -28.74 -7.60 -19.80
N PRO A 490 -29.56 -6.78 -20.40
CA PRO A 490 -29.44 -5.36 -20.71
C PRO A 490 -29.33 -4.50 -19.46
N ASN A 491 -29.91 -4.92 -18.31
CA ASN A 491 -29.92 -4.18 -17.04
C ASN A 491 -29.42 -5.00 -15.84
N GLY A 492 -29.02 -6.24 -16.05
CA GLY A 492 -28.61 -7.15 -15.00
C GLY A 492 -27.27 -7.81 -15.27
N ILE A 493 -26.86 -8.68 -14.37
CA ILE A 493 -25.56 -9.30 -14.36
C ILE A 493 -25.70 -10.79 -14.08
N TRP A 494 -24.96 -11.62 -14.82
CA TRP A 494 -24.85 -13.05 -14.56
C TRP A 494 -23.84 -13.35 -13.46
N THR A 495 -24.23 -14.17 -12.49
CA THR A 495 -23.27 -14.82 -11.60
C THR A 495 -22.58 -15.99 -12.32
N ARG A 496 -21.38 -16.33 -11.89
CA ARG A 496 -20.60 -17.44 -12.47
C ARG A 496 -20.93 -18.76 -11.73
N GLY A 497 -21.72 -19.61 -12.37
CA GLY A 497 -22.06 -20.94 -11.88
C GLY A 497 -22.55 -20.94 -10.44
N THR A 498 -22.00 -21.84 -9.61
CA THR A 498 -22.33 -22.01 -8.19
C THR A 498 -21.50 -21.12 -7.25
N GLY A 499 -20.68 -20.23 -7.79
CA GLY A 499 -19.88 -19.29 -7.01
C GLY A 499 -20.74 -18.28 -6.25
N THR A 500 -20.32 -17.88 -5.06
CA THR A 500 -20.96 -16.77 -4.35
C THR A 500 -20.43 -15.46 -4.91
N CYS A 501 -21.29 -14.68 -5.54
CA CYS A 501 -21.00 -13.32 -5.97
C CYS A 501 -21.17 -12.38 -4.77
N GLU A 502 -20.08 -11.78 -4.32
CA GLU A 502 -20.04 -10.81 -3.21
C GLU A 502 -19.80 -9.41 -3.75
N MET A 503 -20.62 -8.46 -3.33
CA MET A 503 -20.53 -7.08 -3.81
C MET A 503 -20.99 -6.08 -2.75
N ILE A 504 -20.58 -4.81 -2.92
CA ILE A 504 -21.10 -3.66 -2.21
C ILE A 504 -21.88 -2.80 -3.20
N LEU A 505 -23.13 -2.55 -2.88
CA LEU A 505 -23.92 -1.51 -3.53
C LEU A 505 -23.66 -0.18 -2.83
N LYS A 506 -23.25 0.83 -3.60
CA LYS A 506 -23.08 2.21 -3.15
C LYS A 506 -24.13 3.10 -3.77
N THR A 507 -24.88 3.85 -2.93
CA THR A 507 -25.84 4.87 -3.34
C THR A 507 -25.52 6.21 -2.67
N TYR A 508 -26.07 7.30 -3.19
CA TYR A 508 -25.96 8.64 -2.60
C TYR A 508 -27.24 9.07 -1.88
N TYR A 509 -28.15 8.15 -1.70
CA TYR A 509 -29.41 8.33 -0.95
C TYR A 509 -29.71 7.05 -0.16
N PRO A 510 -30.41 7.15 0.98
CA PRO A 510 -30.82 5.98 1.75
C PRO A 510 -31.91 5.18 0.99
N LEU A 511 -31.83 3.86 1.09
CA LEU A 511 -32.82 2.97 0.54
C LEU A 511 -33.83 2.53 1.62
N LYS A 512 -35.09 2.39 1.21
CA LYS A 512 -36.15 1.72 1.97
C LYS A 512 -36.08 0.21 1.79
N GLU A 513 -35.86 -0.20 0.54
CA GLU A 513 -35.88 -1.60 0.15
C GLU A 513 -34.95 -1.84 -1.04
N ILE A 514 -34.34 -3.02 -1.10
CA ILE A 514 -33.64 -3.56 -2.25
C ILE A 514 -34.43 -4.78 -2.74
N VAL A 515 -34.86 -4.77 -3.99
CA VAL A 515 -35.53 -5.89 -4.64
C VAL A 515 -34.55 -6.56 -5.59
N ALA A 516 -34.25 -7.85 -5.34
CA ALA A 516 -33.43 -8.65 -6.24
C ALA A 516 -34.34 -9.45 -7.18
N HIS A 517 -34.43 -9.05 -8.44
CA HIS A 517 -35.07 -9.80 -9.50
C HIS A 517 -34.09 -10.84 -10.02
N LEU A 518 -34.50 -12.10 -10.05
CA LEU A 518 -33.63 -13.25 -10.28
C LEU A 518 -34.20 -14.10 -11.41
N LEU A 519 -33.36 -14.43 -12.41
CA LEU A 519 -33.73 -15.35 -13.49
C LEU A 519 -32.87 -16.61 -13.38
N ASN A 520 -33.52 -17.76 -13.26
CA ASN A 520 -32.83 -19.04 -13.27
C ASN A 520 -32.57 -19.52 -14.70
N ASN A 521 -31.31 -19.85 -15.02
CA ASN A 521 -30.94 -20.36 -16.34
C ASN A 521 -30.91 -21.90 -16.43
N PRO A 522 -30.40 -22.66 -15.44
CA PRO A 522 -30.36 -24.12 -15.52
C PRO A 522 -31.72 -24.74 -15.83
N ARG A 523 -31.73 -25.83 -16.62
CA ARG A 523 -32.96 -26.56 -16.99
C ARG A 523 -33.72 -27.10 -15.80
N ASN A 524 -33.04 -27.35 -14.68
CA ASN A 524 -33.62 -27.89 -13.47
C ASN A 524 -33.97 -26.79 -12.47
N LYS A 525 -34.90 -27.15 -11.57
CA LYS A 525 -35.18 -26.35 -10.37
C LYS A 525 -33.89 -25.99 -9.64
N ASN A 526 -33.73 -24.74 -9.30
CA ASN A 526 -32.53 -24.18 -8.66
C ASN A 526 -32.90 -23.38 -7.42
N GLU A 527 -32.20 -23.60 -6.34
CA GLU A 527 -32.30 -22.77 -5.13
C GLU A 527 -31.30 -21.64 -5.22
N ILE A 528 -31.79 -20.42 -5.09
CA ILE A 528 -30.98 -19.20 -5.11
C ILE A 528 -31.05 -18.57 -3.74
N CYS A 529 -29.89 -18.30 -3.16
CA CYS A 529 -29.73 -17.67 -1.85
C CYS A 529 -29.21 -16.25 -2.06
N VAL A 530 -29.94 -15.26 -1.55
CA VAL A 530 -29.54 -13.85 -1.54
C VAL A 530 -29.42 -13.38 -0.11
N ARG A 531 -28.35 -12.66 0.19
CA ARG A 531 -28.11 -12.04 1.50
C ARG A 531 -27.84 -10.56 1.31
N VAL A 532 -28.56 -9.71 2.04
CA VAL A 532 -28.38 -8.25 2.06
C VAL A 532 -28.24 -7.80 3.51
N ASP A 533 -27.13 -7.15 3.84
CA ASP A 533 -26.80 -6.65 5.19
C ASP A 533 -27.07 -7.65 6.32
N GLY A 534 -26.69 -8.93 6.07
CA GLY A 534 -26.86 -10.00 7.03
C GLY A 534 -28.22 -10.74 6.95
N LYS A 535 -29.26 -10.16 6.38
CA LYS A 535 -30.57 -10.82 6.16
C LYS A 535 -30.47 -11.76 4.98
N THR A 536 -30.84 -13.03 5.18
CA THR A 536 -30.77 -14.06 4.13
C THR A 536 -32.15 -14.52 3.75
N GLN A 537 -32.44 -14.57 2.45
CA GLN A 537 -33.64 -15.17 1.90
C GLN A 537 -33.27 -16.14 0.78
N LYS A 538 -34.14 -17.13 0.55
CA LYS A 538 -33.98 -18.14 -0.47
C LYS A 538 -35.24 -18.23 -1.34
N ILE A 539 -35.04 -18.50 -2.61
CA ILE A 539 -36.11 -18.76 -3.57
C ILE A 539 -35.76 -19.98 -4.42
N SER A 540 -36.75 -20.78 -4.73
CA SER A 540 -36.62 -21.88 -5.68
C SER A 540 -37.31 -21.53 -6.99
N LEU A 541 -36.55 -21.51 -8.07
CA LEU A 541 -37.03 -21.14 -9.40
C LEU A 541 -36.91 -22.32 -10.37
N LEU A 542 -37.91 -22.47 -11.25
CA LEU A 542 -37.84 -23.38 -12.38
C LEU A 542 -36.96 -22.81 -13.50
N SER A 543 -36.67 -23.61 -14.53
CA SER A 543 -35.91 -23.16 -15.69
C SER A 543 -36.55 -21.93 -16.35
N LYS A 544 -35.75 -20.93 -16.69
CA LYS A 544 -36.17 -19.66 -17.33
C LYS A 544 -37.26 -18.89 -16.55
N GLN A 545 -37.44 -19.23 -15.25
CA GLN A 545 -38.41 -18.56 -14.39
C GLN A 545 -37.78 -17.34 -13.72
N TRP A 546 -38.50 -16.23 -13.71
CA TRP A 546 -38.22 -15.07 -12.90
C TRP A 546 -38.79 -15.20 -11.49
N GLY A 547 -38.11 -14.62 -10.54
CA GLY A 547 -38.58 -14.45 -9.16
C GLY A 547 -38.00 -13.20 -8.56
N ALA A 548 -38.59 -12.71 -7.47
CA ALA A 548 -38.13 -11.53 -6.78
C ALA A 548 -37.99 -11.81 -5.27
N LEU A 549 -36.93 -11.30 -4.68
CA LEU A 549 -36.72 -11.28 -3.23
C LEU A 549 -36.62 -9.83 -2.76
N ARG A 550 -37.41 -9.50 -1.73
CA ARG A 550 -37.50 -8.16 -1.18
C ARG A 550 -36.77 -8.04 0.15
N PHE A 551 -35.87 -7.08 0.25
CA PHE A 551 -35.08 -6.84 1.44
C PHE A 551 -35.32 -5.42 1.98
N PRO A 552 -36.17 -5.26 3.00
CA PRO A 552 -36.23 -4.00 3.74
C PRO A 552 -34.88 -3.73 4.38
N VAL A 553 -34.27 -2.58 4.03
CA VAL A 553 -32.95 -2.19 4.48
C VAL A 553 -33.02 -0.94 5.34
N GLY A 554 -32.02 -0.74 6.17
CA GLY A 554 -31.84 0.49 6.93
C GLY A 554 -31.03 1.51 6.12
N ASN A 555 -30.41 2.45 6.80
CA ASN A 555 -29.58 3.47 6.14
C ASN A 555 -28.23 2.91 5.60
N GLY A 556 -27.99 1.59 5.73
CA GLY A 556 -26.71 1.00 5.36
C GLY A 556 -25.52 1.53 6.17
N PHE A 557 -24.30 1.24 5.71
CA PHE A 557 -23.10 1.84 6.29
C PHE A 557 -22.87 3.20 5.62
N GLN A 558 -22.96 4.27 6.42
CA GLN A 558 -22.87 5.64 5.90
C GLN A 558 -21.42 6.13 5.91
N ILE A 559 -20.95 6.66 4.76
CA ILE A 559 -19.65 7.31 4.61
C ILE A 559 -19.72 8.41 3.55
N GLU A 560 -19.23 9.62 3.87
CA GLU A 560 -19.09 10.74 2.92
C GLU A 560 -20.33 10.98 2.04
N GLY A 561 -21.51 11.04 2.64
CA GLY A 561 -22.77 11.23 1.95
C GLY A 561 -23.22 10.02 1.11
N SER A 562 -22.56 8.89 1.26
CA SER A 562 -22.93 7.64 0.58
C SER A 562 -23.46 6.61 1.56
N HIS A 563 -24.30 5.70 1.04
CA HIS A 563 -24.88 4.56 1.75
C HIS A 563 -24.39 3.27 1.10
N LEU A 564 -23.82 2.36 1.90
CA LEU A 564 -23.23 1.11 1.43
C LEU A 564 -24.05 -0.07 1.95
N TYR A 565 -24.38 -0.99 1.04
CA TYR A 565 -25.14 -2.20 1.34
C TYR A 565 -24.36 -3.43 0.87
N HIS A 566 -24.15 -4.40 1.76
CA HIS A 566 -23.39 -5.61 1.46
C HIS A 566 -24.31 -6.70 0.92
N ILE A 567 -24.07 -7.14 -0.32
CA ILE A 567 -24.92 -8.10 -1.03
C ILE A 567 -24.11 -9.34 -1.39
N LYS A 568 -24.72 -10.52 -1.18
CA LYS A 568 -24.20 -11.82 -1.63
C LYS A 568 -25.29 -12.58 -2.36
N ILE A 569 -24.96 -13.11 -3.55
CA ILE A 569 -25.87 -13.91 -4.36
C ILE A 569 -25.20 -15.24 -4.68
N LYS A 570 -25.90 -16.34 -4.48
CA LYS A 570 -25.41 -17.70 -4.76
C LYS A 570 -26.50 -18.56 -5.35
N ALA A 571 -26.21 -19.20 -6.49
CA ALA A 571 -27.04 -20.24 -7.05
C ALA A 571 -26.53 -21.62 -6.58
N ALA A 572 -27.44 -22.56 -6.27
CA ALA A 572 -27.06 -23.92 -5.91
C ALA A 572 -26.56 -24.71 -7.12
N LYS A 573 -27.05 -24.38 -8.32
CA LYS A 573 -26.67 -25.00 -9.59
C LYS A 573 -26.25 -23.95 -10.60
N GLY A 574 -25.35 -24.32 -11.50
CA GLY A 574 -24.98 -23.54 -12.68
C GLY A 574 -25.14 -24.37 -13.94
N SER A 575 -25.16 -23.73 -15.10
CA SER A 575 -25.27 -24.39 -16.41
C SER A 575 -24.41 -23.70 -17.45
N ILE A 576 -24.06 -24.46 -18.48
CA ILE A 576 -23.48 -23.92 -19.72
C ILE A 576 -24.52 -24.15 -20.82
N PRO A 577 -25.24 -23.10 -21.25
CA PRO A 577 -26.36 -23.26 -22.17
C PRO A 577 -26.00 -23.99 -23.48
N TYR A 578 -24.77 -23.80 -23.97
CA TYR A 578 -24.25 -24.49 -25.15
C TYR A 578 -24.39 -26.03 -25.10
N PHE A 579 -24.28 -26.63 -23.90
CA PHE A 579 -24.40 -28.08 -23.73
C PHE A 579 -25.83 -28.53 -23.38
N GLU A 580 -26.72 -27.60 -23.09
CA GLU A 580 -28.10 -27.89 -22.68
C GLU A 580 -29.14 -27.60 -23.77
N ASP A 581 -28.83 -26.74 -24.74
CA ASP A 581 -29.71 -26.30 -25.81
C ASP A 581 -28.91 -26.21 -27.12
N GLU A 582 -29.24 -27.02 -28.10
CA GLU A 582 -28.56 -27.11 -29.40
C GLU A 582 -28.58 -25.78 -30.17
N ALA A 583 -29.57 -24.94 -29.91
CA ALA A 583 -29.68 -23.59 -30.51
C ALA A 583 -28.83 -22.53 -29.80
N SER A 584 -28.27 -22.85 -28.65
CA SER A 584 -27.55 -21.88 -27.85
C SER A 584 -26.06 -21.80 -28.22
N LEU A 585 -25.57 -20.60 -28.47
CA LEU A 585 -24.13 -20.30 -28.66
C LEU A 585 -23.43 -19.88 -27.35
N GLU A 586 -24.14 -19.81 -26.23
CA GLU A 586 -23.63 -19.29 -24.95
C GLU A 586 -22.78 -20.35 -24.23
N ARG A 587 -21.48 -20.09 -24.14
CA ARG A 587 -20.49 -21.01 -23.54
C ARG A 587 -20.07 -20.64 -22.12
N ARG A 588 -20.58 -19.53 -21.56
CA ARG A 588 -20.26 -19.13 -20.18
C ARG A 588 -20.93 -20.09 -19.19
N TYR A 589 -20.25 -20.36 -18.08
CA TYR A 589 -20.83 -21.11 -16.95
C TYR A 589 -21.71 -20.18 -16.12
N LEU A 590 -22.98 -20.12 -16.42
CA LEU A 590 -23.97 -19.23 -15.83
C LEU A 590 -24.56 -19.82 -14.55
N GLY A 591 -24.76 -18.98 -13.53
CA GLY A 591 -25.50 -19.29 -12.32
C GLY A 591 -26.90 -18.69 -12.36
N VAL A 592 -27.07 -17.53 -11.75
CA VAL A 592 -28.31 -16.77 -11.77
C VAL A 592 -28.06 -15.39 -12.40
N PHE A 593 -28.99 -14.93 -13.23
CA PHE A 593 -29.05 -13.56 -13.65
C PHE A 593 -29.77 -12.74 -12.59
N PHE A 594 -29.25 -11.57 -12.26
CA PHE A 594 -29.87 -10.69 -11.28
C PHE A 594 -29.93 -9.26 -11.76
N GLU A 595 -31.04 -8.61 -11.44
CA GLU A 595 -31.25 -7.17 -11.54
C GLU A 595 -31.60 -6.65 -10.14
N LEU A 596 -31.13 -5.45 -9.82
CA LEU A 596 -31.43 -4.80 -8.54
C LEU A 596 -32.33 -3.60 -8.78
N GLU A 597 -33.54 -3.64 -8.22
CA GLU A 597 -34.43 -2.49 -8.12
C GLU A 597 -34.22 -1.83 -6.76
N LEU A 598 -33.93 -0.53 -6.76
CA LEU A 598 -33.63 0.25 -5.59
C LEU A 598 -34.78 1.19 -5.27
N ILE A 599 -35.41 0.98 -4.13
CA ILE A 599 -36.51 1.80 -3.66
C ILE A 599 -35.96 2.82 -2.64
N PRO A 600 -35.90 4.11 -3.02
CA PRO A 600 -35.43 5.16 -2.11
C PRO A 600 -36.32 5.28 -0.87
N LYS A 601 -35.72 5.73 0.23
CA LYS A 601 -36.46 6.19 1.39
C LYS A 601 -36.96 7.62 1.09
N GLU A 602 -38.24 7.84 1.25
CA GLU A 602 -38.85 9.17 1.12
C GLU A 602 -38.30 10.16 2.16
#